data_7770bfbc3442ab184587228c0aa6deb1
#
_entry.id   7770bfbc3442ab184587228c0aa6deb1
#
_cell.length_a   1.000
_cell.length_b   1.000
_cell.length_c   1.000
_cell.angle_alpha   90.00
_cell.angle_beta   90.00
_cell.angle_gamma   90.00
#
_symmetry.space_group_name_H-M   'P 1'
#
loop_
_entity.id
_entity.type
_entity.pdbx_description
1 polymer ?
#
loop_
_entity_poly.entity_id
_entity_poly.type
_entity_poly.pdbx_seq_one_letter_code
_entity_poly.pdbx_strand_id
1 'polypeptide(L)'
;RDKTDLGGGILSDELEKQLQNSEFLIVICSPHASRSEWVNKEIQVFIDEGRLGNIIPFIVEGLPHAGSAVEECFPQALKNIPKDKELLGINVQEIGKERAFIKVIARMLSLRFDSLWQRWQREKRLRRSYVVTMLAFLLIIFYFFAIPSRVELTVKDLSHRLPLPSCAKIIFNGTEQNIGSLDTVLILDNIQPYYKGRPYMLEFNAGYYDTLRFQGHFSWGMTTYVTLELKRDSTFGVY
;
A
#
# COMPACT_ATOMS: atom_id res chain seq x y z
N ARG A 1 -30.34 -8.65 12.04
CA ARG A 1 -31.68 -8.05 11.84
C ARG A 1 -31.83 -6.87 12.80
N ASP A 2 -31.92 -5.73 12.24
CA ASP A 2 -32.07 -4.50 13.04
C ASP A 2 -33.54 -4.36 13.44
N LYS A 3 -33.80 -4.34 14.74
CA LYS A 3 -35.15 -4.18 15.29
C LYS A 3 -35.71 -2.77 15.06
N THR A 4 -34.90 -1.87 14.52
CA THR A 4 -35.22 -0.45 14.34
C THR A 4 -35.99 -0.14 13.06
N ASP A 5 -35.97 -1.05 12.05
CA ASP A 5 -36.66 -0.84 10.77
C ASP A 5 -38.12 -1.37 10.75
N LEU A 6 -38.54 -2.03 11.82
CA LEU A 6 -39.89 -2.58 11.92
C LEU A 6 -40.81 -1.55 12.61
N GLY A 7 -41.52 -0.76 11.83
CA GLY A 7 -42.65 0.05 12.33
C GLY A 7 -43.65 -0.82 13.05
N GLY A 8 -44.17 -0.41 14.20
CA GLY A 8 -44.92 -1.12 15.22
C GLY A 8 -46.16 -1.96 14.84
N GLY A 9 -46.08 -2.69 13.72
CA GLY A 9 -47.05 -3.69 13.31
C GLY A 9 -46.77 -5.09 13.87
N ILE A 10 -47.65 -6.07 13.65
CA ILE A 10 -47.38 -7.45 13.96
C ILE A 10 -46.19 -7.90 13.12
N LEU A 11 -45.10 -8.31 13.77
CA LEU A 11 -43.81 -8.63 13.17
C LEU A 11 -43.91 -9.60 11.98
N SER A 12 -44.90 -10.53 12.02
CA SER A 12 -45.18 -11.49 10.96
C SER A 12 -45.68 -10.84 9.66
N ASP A 13 -46.59 -9.91 9.75
CA ASP A 13 -47.27 -9.30 8.57
C ASP A 13 -46.35 -8.38 7.80
N GLU A 14 -45.50 -7.63 8.51
CA GLU A 14 -44.52 -6.74 7.91
C GLU A 14 -43.39 -7.55 7.22
N LEU A 15 -42.93 -8.63 7.85
CA LEU A 15 -41.95 -9.55 7.27
C LEU A 15 -42.51 -10.25 6.03
N GLU A 16 -43.78 -10.69 6.06
CA GLU A 16 -44.40 -11.31 4.90
C GLU A 16 -44.48 -10.35 3.70
N LYS A 17 -44.88 -9.07 3.94
CA LYS A 17 -44.85 -8.05 2.90
C LYS A 17 -43.46 -7.81 2.32
N GLN A 18 -42.43 -7.76 3.16
CA GLN A 18 -41.06 -7.59 2.72
C GLN A 18 -40.59 -8.78 1.88
N LEU A 19 -40.94 -10.01 2.27
CA LEU A 19 -40.67 -11.22 1.49
C LEU A 19 -41.37 -11.20 0.14
N GLN A 20 -42.66 -10.82 0.10
CA GLN A 20 -43.41 -10.71 -1.14
C GLN A 20 -42.84 -9.67 -2.11
N ASN A 21 -42.34 -8.55 -1.58
CA ASN A 21 -41.74 -7.47 -2.38
C ASN A 21 -40.27 -7.73 -2.77
N SER A 22 -39.65 -8.77 -2.20
CA SER A 22 -38.25 -9.11 -2.47
C SER A 22 -38.13 -9.99 -3.71
N GLU A 23 -37.25 -9.65 -4.65
CA GLU A 23 -36.99 -10.48 -5.82
C GLU A 23 -36.18 -11.74 -5.47
N PHE A 24 -35.23 -11.62 -4.56
CA PHE A 24 -34.33 -12.70 -4.14
C PHE A 24 -34.36 -12.92 -2.63
N LEU A 25 -34.20 -14.16 -2.21
CA LEU A 25 -34.00 -14.55 -0.81
C LEU A 25 -32.60 -15.16 -0.64
N ILE A 26 -31.72 -14.48 0.09
CA ILE A 26 -30.41 -15.02 0.47
C ILE A 26 -30.55 -15.70 1.83
N VAL A 27 -30.43 -17.01 1.83
CA VAL A 27 -30.52 -17.83 3.05
C VAL A 27 -29.12 -18.06 3.62
N ILE A 28 -28.83 -17.48 4.77
CA ILE A 28 -27.59 -17.74 5.49
C ILE A 28 -27.66 -19.13 6.15
N CYS A 29 -26.98 -20.08 5.56
CA CYS A 29 -26.99 -21.47 6.01
C CYS A 29 -25.89 -21.73 7.06
N SER A 30 -26.32 -22.21 8.22
CA SER A 30 -25.48 -22.65 9.35
C SER A 30 -26.24 -23.68 10.20
N PRO A 31 -25.56 -24.45 11.06
CA PRO A 31 -26.23 -25.37 11.96
C PRO A 31 -27.27 -24.71 12.89
N HIS A 32 -27.07 -23.43 13.18
CA HIS A 32 -28.05 -22.64 13.94
C HIS A 32 -29.27 -22.27 13.09
N ALA A 33 -29.03 -21.79 11.85
CA ALA A 33 -30.11 -21.39 10.93
C ALA A 33 -30.97 -22.61 10.50
N SER A 34 -30.36 -23.79 10.36
CA SER A 34 -31.09 -25.02 9.99
C SER A 34 -32.22 -25.40 10.95
N ARG A 35 -32.11 -25.02 12.22
CA ARG A 35 -33.08 -25.27 13.28
C ARG A 35 -34.10 -24.15 13.47
N SER A 36 -33.94 -23.03 12.77
CA SER A 36 -34.81 -21.86 12.92
C SER A 36 -36.14 -22.08 12.19
N GLU A 37 -37.23 -22.06 12.94
CA GLU A 37 -38.58 -22.11 12.37
C GLU A 37 -38.89 -20.91 11.48
N TRP A 38 -38.36 -19.73 11.84
CA TRP A 38 -38.52 -18.49 11.05
C TRP A 38 -37.87 -18.60 9.71
N VAL A 39 -36.62 -19.05 9.64
CA VAL A 39 -35.90 -19.23 8.37
C VAL A 39 -36.64 -20.27 7.51
N ASN A 40 -37.16 -21.34 8.09
CA ASN A 40 -37.94 -22.30 7.34
C ASN A 40 -39.24 -21.72 6.77
N LYS A 41 -39.95 -20.88 7.53
CA LYS A 41 -41.15 -20.17 7.06
C LYS A 41 -40.85 -19.23 5.92
N GLU A 42 -39.77 -18.39 6.03
CA GLU A 42 -39.35 -17.47 4.99
C GLU A 42 -39.06 -18.22 3.67
N ILE A 43 -38.36 -19.34 3.74
CA ILE A 43 -38.07 -20.18 2.59
C ILE A 43 -39.35 -20.74 1.98
N GLN A 44 -40.27 -21.25 2.85
CA GLN A 44 -41.52 -21.85 2.41
C GLN A 44 -42.38 -20.85 1.62
N VAL A 45 -42.48 -19.59 2.08
CA VAL A 45 -43.21 -18.51 1.35
C VAL A 45 -42.66 -18.38 -0.06
N PHE A 46 -41.33 -18.33 -0.26
CA PHE A 46 -40.71 -18.22 -1.59
C PHE A 46 -41.00 -19.45 -2.47
N ILE A 47 -41.03 -20.64 -1.86
CA ILE A 47 -41.36 -21.90 -2.58
C ILE A 47 -42.83 -21.89 -3.01
N ASP A 48 -43.75 -21.53 -2.10
CA ASP A 48 -45.20 -21.53 -2.37
C ASP A 48 -45.61 -20.51 -3.42
N GLU A 49 -44.86 -19.40 -3.52
CA GLU A 49 -45.02 -18.38 -4.58
C GLU A 49 -44.34 -18.76 -5.91
N GLY A 50 -43.80 -19.96 -6.03
CA GLY A 50 -43.12 -20.44 -7.23
C GLY A 50 -41.76 -19.78 -7.52
N ARG A 51 -41.17 -19.07 -6.56
CA ARG A 51 -39.90 -18.33 -6.68
C ARG A 51 -38.68 -19.12 -6.20
N LEU A 52 -38.74 -20.44 -6.31
CA LEU A 52 -37.65 -21.33 -5.89
C LEU A 52 -36.29 -20.96 -6.53
N GLY A 53 -36.31 -20.59 -7.81
CA GLY A 53 -35.09 -20.17 -8.53
C GLY A 53 -34.40 -18.93 -7.98
N ASN A 54 -35.12 -18.13 -7.22
CA ASN A 54 -34.65 -16.88 -6.62
C ASN A 54 -34.14 -17.04 -5.17
N ILE A 55 -34.14 -18.28 -4.66
CA ILE A 55 -33.51 -18.59 -3.37
C ILE A 55 -32.03 -18.87 -3.59
N ILE A 56 -31.19 -18.20 -2.82
CA ILE A 56 -29.72 -18.33 -2.87
C ILE A 56 -29.22 -18.84 -1.53
N PRO A 57 -28.95 -20.16 -1.37
CA PRO A 57 -28.34 -20.69 -0.15
C PRO A 57 -26.89 -20.22 -0.04
N PHE A 58 -26.54 -19.53 1.05
CA PHE A 58 -25.21 -19.00 1.33
C PHE A 58 -24.66 -19.67 2.58
N ILE A 59 -23.77 -20.67 2.39
CA ILE A 59 -23.25 -21.53 3.44
C ILE A 59 -22.08 -20.85 4.12
N VAL A 60 -22.27 -20.46 5.38
CA VAL A 60 -21.23 -19.85 6.21
C VAL A 60 -20.55 -20.86 7.12
N GLU A 61 -21.33 -21.92 7.54
CA GLU A 61 -20.84 -22.93 8.46
C GLU A 61 -21.64 -24.23 8.25
N GLY A 62 -21.00 -25.37 8.49
CA GLY A 62 -21.62 -26.71 8.38
C GLY A 62 -21.63 -27.24 6.94
N LEU A 63 -22.32 -28.39 6.80
CA LEU A 63 -22.40 -29.11 5.52
C LEU A 63 -23.87 -29.29 5.13
N PRO A 64 -24.23 -29.11 3.86
CA PRO A 64 -25.57 -29.45 3.38
C PRO A 64 -25.75 -30.97 3.35
N HIS A 65 -26.92 -31.44 3.75
CA HIS A 65 -27.28 -32.86 3.81
C HIS A 65 -26.32 -33.69 4.69
N ALA A 66 -25.78 -33.09 5.75
CA ALA A 66 -24.98 -33.83 6.73
C ALA A 66 -25.76 -34.91 7.41
N GLY A 67 -25.10 -36.03 7.67
CA GLY A 67 -25.71 -37.13 8.45
C GLY A 67 -25.91 -36.84 9.95
N SER A 68 -25.35 -35.73 10.43
CA SER A 68 -25.40 -35.24 11.80
C SER A 68 -26.15 -33.93 11.91
N ALA A 69 -27.07 -33.83 12.85
CA ALA A 69 -27.82 -32.61 13.14
C ALA A 69 -26.90 -31.44 13.63
N VAL A 70 -25.67 -31.74 14.07
CA VAL A 70 -24.71 -30.75 14.54
C VAL A 70 -24.03 -30.07 13.36
N GLU A 71 -23.83 -30.78 12.26
CA GLU A 71 -23.14 -30.29 11.06
C GLU A 71 -24.10 -29.83 9.97
N GLU A 72 -25.36 -30.24 10.03
CA GLU A 72 -26.37 -29.89 9.06
C GLU A 72 -26.67 -28.39 9.01
N CYS A 73 -26.42 -27.76 7.87
CA CYS A 73 -26.61 -26.31 7.68
C CYS A 73 -27.86 -25.93 6.87
N PHE A 74 -28.47 -26.88 6.14
CA PHE A 74 -29.67 -26.60 5.36
C PHE A 74 -30.93 -26.67 6.25
N PRO A 75 -31.75 -25.59 6.22
CA PRO A 75 -33.09 -25.62 6.78
C PRO A 75 -33.96 -26.72 6.16
N GLN A 76 -34.92 -27.24 6.91
CA GLN A 76 -35.75 -28.35 6.48
C GLN A 76 -36.49 -28.05 5.17
N ALA A 77 -36.94 -26.81 4.98
CA ALA A 77 -37.62 -26.38 3.75
C ALA A 77 -36.72 -26.55 2.51
N LEU A 78 -35.40 -26.32 2.61
CA LEU A 78 -34.45 -26.57 1.50
C LEU A 78 -34.21 -28.05 1.25
N LYS A 79 -34.22 -28.91 2.32
CA LYS A 79 -34.03 -30.34 2.20
C LYS A 79 -35.20 -31.04 1.56
N ASN A 80 -36.42 -30.51 1.72
CA ASN A 80 -37.64 -31.07 1.16
C ASN A 80 -37.79 -30.79 -0.37
N ILE A 81 -36.91 -30.01 -0.95
CA ILE A 81 -36.90 -29.74 -2.41
C ILE A 81 -36.50 -31.02 -3.16
N PRO A 82 -37.24 -31.41 -4.20
CA PRO A 82 -36.88 -32.54 -5.04
C PRO A 82 -35.46 -32.42 -5.62
N LYS A 83 -34.74 -33.55 -5.71
CA LYS A 83 -33.34 -33.57 -6.17
C LYS A 83 -33.12 -33.00 -7.57
N ASP A 84 -34.11 -33.10 -8.44
CA ASP A 84 -34.09 -32.51 -9.80
C ASP A 84 -34.14 -30.99 -9.80
N LYS A 85 -34.55 -30.38 -8.69
CA LYS A 85 -34.63 -28.91 -8.48
C LYS A 85 -33.75 -28.41 -7.35
N GLU A 86 -32.86 -29.27 -6.85
CA GLU A 86 -31.98 -28.93 -5.74
C GLU A 86 -31.16 -27.67 -6.00
N LEU A 87 -31.13 -26.79 -5.00
CA LEU A 87 -30.41 -25.52 -5.09
C LEU A 87 -28.93 -25.72 -4.71
N LEU A 88 -28.04 -25.32 -5.60
CA LEU A 88 -26.60 -25.28 -5.30
C LEU A 88 -26.29 -24.17 -4.31
N GLY A 89 -25.82 -24.54 -3.15
CA GLY A 89 -25.34 -23.59 -2.13
C GLY A 89 -24.00 -22.96 -2.49
N ILE A 90 -23.82 -21.69 -2.13
CA ILE A 90 -22.54 -21.00 -2.26
C ILE A 90 -21.79 -21.17 -0.94
N ASN A 91 -20.75 -22.03 -0.93
CA ASN A 91 -19.99 -22.33 0.27
C ASN A 91 -18.83 -21.33 0.43
N VAL A 92 -18.92 -20.49 1.47
CA VAL A 92 -17.93 -19.45 1.78
C VAL A 92 -16.60 -20.05 2.24
N GLN A 93 -16.64 -21.19 2.94
CA GLN A 93 -15.44 -21.83 3.46
C GLN A 93 -14.56 -22.40 2.34
N GLU A 94 -15.19 -22.94 1.28
CA GLU A 94 -14.47 -23.50 0.14
C GLU A 94 -13.90 -22.45 -0.80
N ILE A 95 -14.68 -21.41 -1.14
CA ILE A 95 -14.31 -20.47 -2.20
C ILE A 95 -13.81 -19.12 -1.67
N GLY A 96 -13.94 -18.87 -0.35
CA GLY A 96 -13.58 -17.63 0.30
C GLY A 96 -14.64 -16.52 0.16
N LYS A 97 -14.63 -15.59 1.11
CA LYS A 97 -15.68 -14.55 1.27
C LYS A 97 -15.88 -13.70 0.02
N GLU A 98 -14.79 -13.22 -0.59
CA GLU A 98 -14.87 -12.33 -1.76
C GLU A 98 -15.51 -13.04 -2.98
N ARG A 99 -15.09 -14.27 -3.25
CA ARG A 99 -15.65 -15.07 -4.35
C ARG A 99 -17.12 -15.43 -4.13
N ALA A 100 -17.46 -15.81 -2.89
CA ALA A 100 -18.82 -16.14 -2.51
C ALA A 100 -19.75 -14.93 -2.70
N PHE A 101 -19.34 -13.75 -2.25
CA PHE A 101 -20.10 -12.52 -2.43
C PHE A 101 -20.32 -12.17 -3.92
N ILE A 102 -19.27 -12.26 -4.75
CA ILE A 102 -19.40 -12.00 -6.19
C ILE A 102 -20.30 -13.04 -6.88
N LYS A 103 -20.29 -14.33 -6.43
CA LYS A 103 -21.23 -15.34 -6.93
C LYS A 103 -22.67 -15.00 -6.63
N VAL A 104 -22.98 -14.47 -5.43
CA VAL A 104 -24.32 -14.00 -5.07
C VAL A 104 -24.75 -12.89 -6.00
N ILE A 105 -23.91 -11.84 -6.17
CA ILE A 105 -24.19 -10.71 -7.07
C ILE A 105 -24.38 -11.18 -8.53
N ALA A 106 -23.51 -12.08 -9.00
CA ALA A 106 -23.61 -12.62 -10.35
C ALA A 106 -24.95 -13.32 -10.59
N ARG A 107 -25.43 -14.09 -9.59
CA ARG A 107 -26.72 -14.78 -9.66
C ARG A 107 -27.89 -13.79 -9.66
N MET A 108 -27.84 -12.79 -8.74
CA MET A 108 -28.90 -11.75 -8.67
C MET A 108 -29.02 -10.93 -9.97
N LEU A 109 -27.89 -10.63 -10.60
CA LEU A 109 -27.84 -9.84 -11.84
C LEU A 109 -27.92 -10.69 -13.11
N SER A 110 -28.07 -12.02 -12.98
CA SER A 110 -28.04 -12.96 -14.11
C SER A 110 -26.78 -12.82 -15.00
N LEU A 111 -25.65 -12.47 -14.39
CA LEU A 111 -24.38 -12.25 -15.06
C LEU A 111 -23.45 -13.46 -14.90
N ARG A 112 -22.51 -13.63 -15.86
CA ARG A 112 -21.48 -14.64 -15.75
C ARG A 112 -20.48 -14.28 -14.63
N PHE A 113 -20.30 -15.17 -13.69
CA PHE A 113 -19.37 -15.00 -12.56
C PHE A 113 -17.96 -14.59 -13.00
N ASP A 114 -17.42 -15.25 -14.04
CA ASP A 114 -16.04 -15.02 -14.49
C ASP A 114 -15.82 -13.56 -14.94
N SER A 115 -16.80 -12.96 -15.61
CA SER A 115 -16.68 -11.57 -16.07
C SER A 115 -16.66 -10.57 -14.92
N LEU A 116 -17.47 -10.79 -13.89
CA LEU A 116 -17.47 -9.96 -12.68
C LEU A 116 -16.20 -10.17 -11.87
N TRP A 117 -15.76 -11.41 -11.70
CA TRP A 117 -14.55 -11.75 -10.97
C TRP A 117 -13.30 -11.12 -11.58
N GLN A 118 -13.15 -11.16 -12.92
CA GLN A 118 -12.04 -10.54 -13.62
C GLN A 118 -12.02 -9.01 -13.44
N ARG A 119 -13.19 -8.36 -13.52
CA ARG A 119 -13.30 -6.91 -13.28
C ARG A 119 -12.90 -6.56 -11.83
N TRP A 120 -13.42 -7.28 -10.86
CA TRP A 120 -13.07 -7.12 -9.45
C TRP A 120 -11.57 -7.26 -9.20
N GLN A 121 -10.95 -8.30 -9.76
CA GLN A 121 -9.52 -8.54 -9.67
C GLN A 121 -8.69 -7.42 -10.31
N ARG A 122 -9.15 -6.89 -11.44
CA ARG A 122 -8.49 -5.76 -12.11
C ARG A 122 -8.51 -4.51 -11.25
N GLU A 123 -9.65 -4.15 -10.69
CA GLU A 123 -9.77 -2.97 -9.81
C GLU A 123 -8.91 -3.12 -8.55
N LYS A 124 -8.91 -4.30 -7.94
CA LYS A 124 -8.08 -4.58 -6.76
C LYS A 124 -6.58 -4.45 -7.07
N ARG A 125 -6.13 -4.92 -8.25
CA ARG A 125 -4.75 -4.74 -8.71
C ARG A 125 -4.41 -3.27 -8.96
N LEU A 126 -5.27 -2.53 -9.61
CA LEU A 126 -5.07 -1.10 -9.86
C LEU A 126 -4.95 -0.32 -8.55
N ARG A 127 -5.85 -0.54 -7.59
CA ARG A 127 -5.76 0.11 -6.25
C ARG A 127 -4.43 -0.20 -5.56
N ARG A 128 -3.97 -1.45 -5.60
CA ARG A 128 -2.65 -1.83 -5.03
C ARG A 128 -1.50 -1.13 -5.75
N SER A 129 -1.55 -1.05 -7.07
CA SER A 129 -0.55 -0.35 -7.87
C SER A 129 -0.47 1.13 -7.47
N TYR A 130 -1.60 1.83 -7.32
CA TYR A 130 -1.63 3.22 -6.87
C TYR A 130 -1.03 3.41 -5.48
N VAL A 131 -1.33 2.51 -4.53
CA VAL A 131 -0.73 2.57 -3.18
C VAL A 131 0.78 2.39 -3.24
N VAL A 132 1.27 1.42 -4.02
CA VAL A 132 2.71 1.17 -4.17
C VAL A 132 3.41 2.36 -4.82
N THR A 133 2.85 2.93 -5.90
CA THR A 133 3.44 4.10 -6.56
C THR A 133 3.44 5.33 -5.66
N MET A 134 2.39 5.54 -4.87
CA MET A 134 2.32 6.64 -3.91
C MET A 134 3.39 6.48 -2.81
N LEU A 135 3.56 5.27 -2.27
CA LEU A 135 4.60 4.98 -1.28
C LEU A 135 6.01 5.18 -1.84
N ALA A 136 6.25 4.73 -3.07
CA ALA A 136 7.53 4.95 -3.75
C ALA A 136 7.82 6.45 -3.94
N PHE A 137 6.81 7.22 -4.33
CA PHE A 137 6.94 8.68 -4.47
C PHE A 137 7.24 9.37 -3.14
N LEU A 138 6.56 8.96 -2.05
CA LEU A 138 6.84 9.47 -0.70
C LEU A 138 8.25 9.13 -0.23
N LEU A 139 8.75 7.92 -0.54
CA LEU A 139 10.14 7.55 -0.23
C LEU A 139 11.16 8.39 -1.00
N ILE A 140 10.89 8.72 -2.26
CA ILE A 140 11.73 9.62 -3.05
C ILE A 140 11.75 11.02 -2.43
N ILE A 141 10.58 11.55 -2.05
CA ILE A 141 10.48 12.85 -1.36
C ILE A 141 11.26 12.80 -0.05
N PHE A 142 11.05 11.76 0.75
CA PHE A 142 11.77 11.58 2.01
C PHE A 142 13.29 11.53 1.80
N TYR A 143 13.76 10.79 0.78
CA TYR A 143 15.17 10.76 0.42
C TYR A 143 15.73 12.15 0.10
N PHE A 144 14.97 12.96 -0.66
CA PHE A 144 15.41 14.31 -1.02
C PHE A 144 15.40 15.30 0.14
N PHE A 145 14.45 15.21 1.06
CA PHE A 145 14.25 16.22 2.11
C PHE A 145 14.72 15.80 3.50
N ALA A 146 14.85 14.51 3.79
CA ALA A 146 15.22 14.03 5.11
C ALA A 146 16.67 13.56 5.22
N ILE A 147 17.28 13.09 4.13
CA ILE A 147 18.65 12.56 4.17
C ILE A 147 19.62 13.65 3.71
N PRO A 148 20.41 14.26 4.63
CA PRO A 148 21.41 15.25 4.29
C PRO A 148 22.52 14.65 3.42
N SER A 149 23.13 15.48 2.61
CA SER A 149 24.30 15.11 1.81
C SER A 149 25.58 15.43 2.58
N ARG A 150 26.65 14.68 2.26
CA ARG A 150 27.99 14.87 2.80
C ARG A 150 28.94 15.16 1.66
N VAL A 151 29.90 16.07 1.87
CA VAL A 151 31.02 16.29 0.95
C VAL A 151 32.31 15.89 1.64
N GLU A 152 33.04 14.96 1.05
CA GLU A 152 34.37 14.56 1.49
C GLU A 152 35.39 15.23 0.57
N LEU A 153 36.11 16.20 1.14
CA LEU A 153 37.12 16.96 0.44
C LEU A 153 38.50 16.45 0.80
N THR A 154 39.20 15.92 -0.16
CA THR A 154 40.61 15.51 -0.01
C THR A 154 41.49 16.55 -0.67
N VAL A 155 42.36 17.17 0.11
CA VAL A 155 43.34 18.16 -0.38
C VAL A 155 44.68 17.46 -0.53
N LYS A 156 45.26 17.49 -1.76
CA LYS A 156 46.58 16.91 -2.05
C LYS A 156 47.54 18.04 -2.42
N ASP A 157 48.68 18.10 -1.72
CA ASP A 157 49.78 19.00 -2.10
C ASP A 157 50.71 18.27 -3.07
N LEU A 158 50.87 18.85 -4.26
CA LEU A 158 51.78 18.34 -5.29
C LEU A 158 53.27 18.58 -4.97
N SER A 159 53.57 19.46 -4.01
CA SER A 159 54.94 19.88 -3.72
C SER A 159 55.62 19.13 -2.57
N HIS A 160 54.93 18.26 -1.87
CA HIS A 160 55.40 17.29 -0.85
C HIS A 160 56.23 17.82 0.34
N ARG A 161 56.33 19.13 0.62
CA ARG A 161 57.39 19.58 1.55
C ARG A 161 57.00 20.58 2.66
N LEU A 162 55.80 21.11 2.72
CA LEU A 162 55.45 22.06 3.77
C LEU A 162 54.07 21.83 4.35
N PRO A 163 53.91 21.89 5.70
CA PRO A 163 52.59 21.88 6.31
C PRO A 163 51.80 23.10 5.79
N LEU A 164 50.50 22.94 5.60
CA LEU A 164 49.62 24.06 5.32
C LEU A 164 49.75 25.12 6.41
N PRO A 165 49.74 26.39 6.02
CA PRO A 165 49.60 27.41 7.03
C PRO A 165 48.28 27.27 7.77
N SER A 166 48.31 27.52 9.08
CA SER A 166 47.14 27.47 9.98
C SER A 166 45.95 28.36 9.59
N CYS A 167 46.05 29.06 8.47
CA CYS A 167 45.07 30.01 7.99
C CYS A 167 44.44 29.62 6.64
N ALA A 168 44.48 28.32 6.27
CA ALA A 168 43.79 27.91 5.05
C ALA A 168 42.26 27.99 5.25
N LYS A 169 41.59 28.65 4.30
CA LYS A 169 40.14 28.85 4.31
C LYS A 169 39.50 28.22 3.10
N ILE A 170 38.40 27.56 3.31
CA ILE A 170 37.51 27.08 2.25
C ILE A 170 36.22 27.88 2.28
N ILE A 171 35.88 28.45 1.15
CA ILE A 171 34.57 29.07 0.94
C ILE A 171 33.70 28.09 0.14
N PHE A 172 32.70 27.57 0.78
CA PHE A 172 31.75 26.63 0.17
C PHE A 172 30.40 27.32 0.01
N ASN A 173 29.97 27.58 -1.21
CA ASN A 173 28.73 28.30 -1.51
C ASN A 173 28.55 29.60 -0.69
N GLY A 174 29.64 30.35 -0.46
CA GLY A 174 29.62 31.58 0.31
C GLY A 174 29.79 31.45 1.83
N THR A 175 29.92 30.22 2.35
CA THR A 175 30.20 29.99 3.78
C THR A 175 31.67 29.65 3.97
N GLU A 176 32.38 30.46 4.81
CA GLU A 176 33.80 30.23 5.13
C GLU A 176 33.94 29.13 6.17
N GLN A 177 34.88 28.21 5.92
CA GLN A 177 35.33 27.19 6.90
C GLN A 177 36.85 27.19 6.99
N ASN A 178 37.40 27.15 8.21
CA ASN A 178 38.83 27.08 8.46
C ASN A 178 39.31 25.64 8.44
N ILE A 179 40.40 25.35 7.74
CA ILE A 179 41.03 24.03 7.70
C ILE A 179 42.26 24.05 8.60
N GLY A 180 42.27 23.16 9.63
CA GLY A 180 43.36 23.14 10.61
C GLY A 180 44.61 22.39 10.17
N SER A 181 44.58 21.40 9.27
CA SER A 181 45.71 20.67 8.73
C SER A 181 45.39 19.93 7.44
N LEU A 182 46.40 19.73 6.59
CA LEU A 182 46.28 19.22 5.20
C LEU A 182 46.15 17.70 5.09
N ASP A 183 46.59 16.94 6.04
CA ASP A 183 46.58 15.46 5.95
C ASP A 183 45.21 14.85 6.30
N THR A 184 44.22 15.67 6.44
CA THR A 184 42.91 15.27 6.89
C THR A 184 41.85 15.43 5.77
N VAL A 185 41.08 14.40 5.52
CA VAL A 185 39.86 14.50 4.71
C VAL A 185 38.92 15.45 5.42
N LEU A 186 38.64 16.60 4.84
CA LEU A 186 37.65 17.53 5.38
C LEU A 186 36.27 17.02 5.05
N ILE A 187 35.48 16.77 6.08
CA ILE A 187 34.10 16.31 5.92
C ILE A 187 33.16 17.47 6.17
N LEU A 188 32.44 17.87 5.13
CA LEU A 188 31.36 18.85 5.22
C LEU A 188 30.04 18.08 5.35
N ASP A 189 29.58 17.97 6.61
CA ASP A 189 28.34 17.28 6.94
C ASP A 189 27.14 18.24 6.90
N ASN A 190 25.95 17.64 6.87
CA ASN A 190 24.68 18.35 7.02
C ASN A 190 24.34 19.33 5.89
N ILE A 191 24.78 19.00 4.65
CA ILE A 191 24.39 19.76 3.49
C ILE A 191 22.93 19.45 3.16
N GLN A 192 22.12 20.48 3.00
CA GLN A 192 20.69 20.38 2.74
C GLN A 192 20.40 19.45 1.55
N PRO A 193 19.46 18.49 1.68
CA PRO A 193 19.20 17.48 0.66
C PRO A 193 18.83 18.03 -0.72
N TYR A 194 18.21 19.22 -0.78
CA TYR A 194 17.82 19.85 -2.04
C TYR A 194 18.98 20.33 -2.92
N TYR A 195 20.21 20.25 -2.41
CA TYR A 195 21.42 20.54 -3.22
C TYR A 195 21.84 19.35 -4.09
N LYS A 196 21.31 18.16 -3.90
CA LYS A 196 21.64 16.99 -4.72
C LYS A 196 21.51 17.29 -6.22
N GLY A 197 22.57 16.97 -6.98
CA GLY A 197 22.64 17.24 -8.41
C GLY A 197 22.84 18.70 -8.80
N ARG A 198 22.85 19.67 -7.86
CA ARG A 198 23.09 21.08 -8.13
C ARG A 198 24.58 21.40 -8.22
N PRO A 199 24.94 22.47 -8.92
CA PRO A 199 26.33 22.96 -8.95
C PRO A 199 26.70 23.54 -7.58
N TYR A 200 27.96 23.36 -7.19
CA TYR A 200 28.58 24.06 -6.08
C TYR A 200 29.86 24.77 -6.53
N MET A 201 30.18 25.87 -5.83
CA MET A 201 31.43 26.58 -5.99
C MET A 201 32.26 26.45 -4.73
N LEU A 202 33.51 26.06 -4.91
CA LEU A 202 34.47 25.92 -3.86
C LEU A 202 35.66 26.82 -4.17
N GLU A 203 36.01 27.70 -3.24
CA GLU A 203 37.16 28.58 -3.32
C GLU A 203 38.12 28.23 -2.18
N PHE A 204 39.32 27.85 -2.51
CA PHE A 204 40.40 27.55 -1.58
C PHE A 204 41.40 28.67 -1.59
N ASN A 205 41.69 29.23 -0.40
CA ASN A 205 42.68 30.28 -0.22
C ASN A 205 43.61 29.91 0.92
N ALA A 206 44.90 29.84 0.63
CA ALA A 206 45.96 29.61 1.59
C ALA A 206 47.18 30.48 1.22
N GLY A 207 47.75 31.19 2.17
CA GLY A 207 48.70 32.27 1.97
C GLY A 207 49.97 32.00 1.16
N TYR A 208 50.27 30.77 0.76
CA TYR A 208 51.44 30.41 -0.09
C TYR A 208 51.04 29.65 -1.36
N TYR A 209 49.74 29.52 -1.63
CA TYR A 209 49.21 28.81 -2.77
C TYR A 209 48.31 29.71 -3.60
N ASP A 210 48.26 29.44 -4.89
CA ASP A 210 47.32 30.12 -5.78
C ASP A 210 45.88 29.88 -5.31
N THR A 211 45.08 30.95 -5.34
CA THR A 211 43.66 30.81 -5.04
C THR A 211 42.99 29.86 -6.03
N LEU A 212 42.56 28.73 -5.59
CA LEU A 212 41.92 27.73 -6.42
C LEU A 212 40.40 27.90 -6.34
N ARG A 213 39.78 28.11 -7.51
CA ARG A 213 38.32 28.08 -7.67
C ARG A 213 37.92 26.81 -8.39
N PHE A 214 37.13 25.99 -7.73
CA PHE A 214 36.63 24.74 -8.27
C PHE A 214 35.10 24.77 -8.34
N GLN A 215 34.58 24.40 -9.51
CA GLN A 215 33.16 24.26 -9.71
C GLN A 215 32.82 22.77 -9.99
N GLY A 216 31.92 22.22 -9.23
CA GLY A 216 31.48 20.86 -9.38
C GLY A 216 29.96 20.69 -9.21
N HIS A 217 29.49 19.47 -9.24
CA HIS A 217 28.08 19.17 -8.97
C HIS A 217 27.99 18.20 -7.81
N PHE A 218 27.00 18.43 -6.92
CA PHE A 218 26.71 17.48 -5.87
C PHE A 218 26.28 16.13 -6.44
N SER A 219 26.78 15.05 -5.86
CA SER A 219 26.33 13.72 -6.21
C SER A 219 24.83 13.55 -5.92
N TRP A 220 24.15 12.76 -6.72
CA TRP A 220 22.80 12.29 -6.41
C TRP A 220 22.78 11.31 -5.23
N GLY A 221 23.95 10.76 -4.87
CA GLY A 221 24.13 9.91 -3.70
C GLY A 221 24.19 10.69 -2.37
N MET A 222 24.56 10.00 -1.31
CA MET A 222 24.73 10.61 0.02
C MET A 222 26.07 11.35 0.16
N THR A 223 27.10 10.94 -0.58
CA THR A 223 28.46 11.50 -0.46
C THR A 223 28.96 11.99 -1.80
N THR A 224 29.53 13.21 -1.81
CA THR A 224 30.23 13.80 -2.95
C THR A 224 31.70 13.84 -2.61
N TYR A 225 32.53 13.17 -3.43
CA TYR A 225 33.99 13.15 -3.25
C TYR A 225 34.62 14.25 -4.12
N VAL A 226 35.44 15.10 -3.50
CA VAL A 226 36.15 16.18 -4.19
C VAL A 226 37.63 16.08 -3.85
N THR A 227 38.47 16.03 -4.86
CA THR A 227 39.92 16.07 -4.69
C THR A 227 40.44 17.40 -5.22
N LEU A 228 41.10 18.18 -4.36
CA LEU A 228 41.78 19.42 -4.72
C LEU A 228 43.27 19.18 -4.81
N GLU A 229 43.88 19.53 -5.92
CA GLU A 229 45.35 19.51 -6.10
C GLU A 229 45.87 20.93 -5.98
N LEU A 230 46.66 21.16 -4.94
CA LEU A 230 47.25 22.46 -4.66
C LEU A 230 48.54 22.66 -5.46
N LYS A 231 48.64 23.79 -6.16
CA LYS A 231 49.85 24.23 -6.82
C LYS A 231 50.42 25.43 -6.08
N ARG A 232 51.70 25.42 -5.78
CA ARG A 232 52.38 26.53 -5.12
C ARG A 232 52.42 27.76 -6.05
N ASP A 233 52.17 28.94 -5.46
CA ASP A 233 52.35 30.22 -6.18
C ASP A 233 53.83 30.42 -6.53
N SER A 234 54.11 30.56 -7.82
CA SER A 234 55.44 30.76 -8.34
C SER A 234 56.02 32.15 -8.07
N THR A 235 55.17 33.06 -7.55
CA THR A 235 55.59 34.46 -7.27
C THR A 235 56.26 34.60 -5.90
N PHE A 236 56.10 33.64 -4.97
CA PHE A 236 56.88 33.62 -3.73
C PHE A 236 58.25 32.98 -4.01
N GLY A 237 59.18 33.79 -4.50
CA GLY A 237 60.58 33.40 -4.70
C GLY A 237 61.23 33.00 -3.38
N VAL A 238 62.07 31.99 -3.47
CA VAL A 238 63.01 31.59 -2.44
C VAL A 238 63.93 32.79 -2.11
N TYR A 239 63.86 33.26 -0.89
CA TYR A 239 64.96 34.03 -0.25
C TYR A 239 65.70 33.09 0.69
#